data_d8d02b9b33ae18eda9a09aee0a38d65b
#
_entry.id   d8d02b9b33ae18eda9a09aee0a38d65b
#
_cell.length_a   1.000
_cell.length_b   1.000
_cell.length_c   1.000
_cell.angle_alpha   90.00
_cell.angle_beta   90.00
_cell.angle_gamma   90.00
#
_symmetry.space_group_name_H-M   'P 1'
#
loop_
_entity.id
_entity.type
_entity.pdbx_description
1 polymer ?
#
loop_
_entity_poly.entity_id
_entity_poly.type
_entity_poly.pdbx_seq_one_letter_code
_entity_poly.pdbx_strand_id
1 'polypeptide(L)'
;MIFKEGIGWKCCYDPETGLYTARTGGGGNVDLYEITKEIFDQVDDPGIEWPTRLISQGRHLFMSVDDRCGPPYTVVFDEDYKKICPWTEPQIAGKIWSEEMTDAAVEVFASEENNREQRRAKKAQREKKKSE
;
A
#
# COMPACT_ATOMS: atom_id res chain seq x y z
N MET A 1 -15.78 14.97 -0.54
CA MET A 1 -14.42 14.37 -0.62
C MET A 1 -13.43 15.34 -1.22
N ILE A 2 -12.23 15.37 -0.68
CA ILE A 2 -11.13 16.20 -1.18
C ILE A 2 -10.07 15.29 -1.77
N PHE A 3 -9.70 15.51 -3.02
CA PHE A 3 -8.70 14.72 -3.73
C PHE A 3 -7.46 15.55 -4.03
N LYS A 4 -6.30 14.89 -3.95
CA LYS A 4 -5.03 15.40 -4.46
C LYS A 4 -4.45 14.32 -5.35
N GLU A 5 -3.81 14.70 -6.46
CA GLU A 5 -3.20 13.73 -7.36
C GLU A 5 -1.90 14.24 -7.98
N GLY A 6 -1.06 13.29 -8.36
CA GLY A 6 0.19 13.54 -9.04
C GLY A 6 0.59 12.31 -9.84
N ILE A 7 1.81 12.31 -10.36
CA ILE A 7 2.31 11.21 -11.17
C ILE A 7 2.47 9.96 -10.29
N GLY A 8 1.65 8.93 -10.57
CA GLY A 8 1.70 7.66 -9.87
C GLY A 8 1.06 7.62 -8.49
N TRP A 9 0.32 8.67 -8.09
CA TRP A 9 -0.35 8.68 -6.80
C TRP A 9 -1.63 9.51 -6.80
N LYS A 10 -2.55 9.16 -5.90
CA LYS A 10 -3.78 9.90 -5.64
C LYS A 10 -4.14 9.76 -4.16
N CYS A 11 -4.44 10.88 -3.52
CA CYS A 11 -4.89 10.91 -2.12
C CYS A 11 -6.33 11.39 -2.02
N CYS A 12 -7.02 10.93 -0.99
CA CYS A 12 -8.40 11.31 -0.71
C CYS A 12 -8.60 11.57 0.77
N TYR A 13 -9.35 12.62 1.08
CA TYR A 13 -9.94 12.85 2.40
C TYR A 13 -11.45 12.71 2.30
N ASP A 14 -12.03 11.84 3.12
CA ASP A 14 -13.46 11.62 3.23
C ASP A 14 -13.96 12.28 4.52
N PRO A 15 -14.73 13.40 4.44
CA PRO A 15 -15.23 14.07 5.63
C PRO A 15 -16.30 13.26 6.38
N GLU A 16 -16.99 12.33 5.73
CA GLU A 16 -17.99 11.49 6.39
C GLU A 16 -17.37 10.50 7.37
N THR A 17 -16.25 9.90 6.99
CA THR A 17 -15.53 8.95 7.82
C THR A 17 -14.37 9.58 8.60
N GLY A 18 -13.93 10.77 8.18
CA GLY A 18 -12.76 11.44 8.74
C GLY A 18 -11.43 10.79 8.37
N LEU A 19 -11.43 9.93 7.37
CA LEU A 19 -10.24 9.14 6.98
C LEU A 19 -9.50 9.75 5.81
N TYR A 20 -8.18 9.62 5.87
CA TYR A 20 -7.26 9.98 4.80
C TYR A 20 -6.71 8.70 4.17
N THR A 21 -6.81 8.60 2.86
CA THR A 21 -6.38 7.41 2.12
C THR A 21 -5.57 7.80 0.91
N ALA A 22 -4.75 6.90 0.42
CA ALA A 22 -3.92 7.15 -0.74
C ALA A 22 -3.71 5.89 -1.56
N ARG A 23 -3.63 6.08 -2.87
CA ARG A 23 -3.34 5.03 -3.83
C ARG A 23 -2.05 5.38 -4.55
N THR A 24 -1.15 4.41 -4.65
CA THR A 24 0.03 4.51 -5.52
C THR A 24 -0.09 3.46 -6.63
N GLY A 25 0.43 3.77 -7.81
CA GLY A 25 0.39 2.83 -8.92
C GLY A 25 1.35 3.23 -10.00
N GLY A 26 1.89 2.21 -10.66
CA GLY A 26 2.81 2.35 -11.77
C GLY A 26 3.41 0.99 -12.10
N GLY A 27 3.64 0.71 -13.38
CA GLY A 27 4.29 -0.53 -13.78
C GLY A 27 3.47 -1.81 -13.54
N GLY A 28 2.14 -1.71 -13.41
CA GLY A 28 1.27 -2.88 -13.35
C GLY A 28 0.77 -3.26 -11.97
N ASN A 29 1.06 -2.47 -10.94
CA ASN A 29 0.52 -2.71 -9.60
C ASN A 29 -0.16 -1.46 -9.04
N VAL A 30 -1.10 -1.68 -8.14
CA VAL A 30 -1.81 -0.63 -7.39
C VAL A 30 -1.76 -0.99 -5.92
N ASP A 31 -1.31 -0.04 -5.10
CA ASP A 31 -1.27 -0.16 -3.65
C ASP A 31 -2.18 0.88 -3.02
N LEU A 32 -2.91 0.48 -1.99
CA LEU A 32 -3.79 1.37 -1.24
C LEU A 32 -3.35 1.45 0.21
N TYR A 33 -3.32 2.67 0.73
CA TYR A 33 -2.88 2.97 2.09
C TYR A 33 -3.89 3.83 2.82
N GLU A 34 -4.03 3.64 4.12
CA GLU A 34 -4.56 4.65 5.03
C GLU A 34 -3.40 5.50 5.49
N ILE A 35 -3.50 6.81 5.27
CA ILE A 35 -2.43 7.76 5.60
C ILE A 35 -2.87 8.69 6.73
N THR A 36 -1.93 9.42 7.31
CA THR A 36 -2.22 10.43 8.31
C THR A 36 -2.57 11.76 7.64
N LYS A 37 -3.17 12.66 8.42
CA LYS A 37 -3.42 14.03 7.97
C LYS A 37 -2.12 14.72 7.56
N GLU A 38 -1.05 14.50 8.31
CA GLU A 38 0.28 15.07 8.07
C GLU A 38 0.81 14.64 6.70
N ILE A 39 0.68 13.36 6.35
CA ILE A 39 1.07 12.85 5.02
C ILE A 39 0.23 13.51 3.93
N PHE A 40 -1.09 13.57 4.13
CA PHE A 40 -2.02 14.19 3.17
C PHE A 40 -1.67 15.66 2.92
N ASP A 41 -1.34 16.40 3.98
CA ASP A 41 -0.99 17.82 3.88
C ASP A 41 0.36 18.05 3.20
N GLN A 42 1.31 17.13 3.33
CA GLN A 42 2.67 17.26 2.81
C GLN A 42 2.86 16.71 1.40
N VAL A 43 2.02 15.79 0.95
CA VAL A 43 2.24 15.00 -0.27
C VAL A 43 2.37 15.84 -1.53
N ASP A 44 1.70 16.99 -1.59
CA ASP A 44 1.75 17.93 -2.72
C ASP A 44 2.68 19.12 -2.49
N ASP A 45 3.45 19.10 -1.41
CA ASP A 45 4.46 20.13 -1.15
C ASP A 45 5.58 20.03 -2.20
N PRO A 46 5.98 21.16 -2.84
CA PRO A 46 7.06 21.16 -3.82
C PRO A 46 8.41 20.66 -3.28
N GLY A 47 8.61 20.73 -1.95
CA GLY A 47 9.82 20.23 -1.29
C GLY A 47 9.85 18.70 -1.14
N ILE A 48 8.75 18.02 -1.40
CA ILE A 48 8.69 16.54 -1.32
C ILE A 48 9.13 15.95 -2.66
N GLU A 49 10.29 15.31 -2.66
CA GLU A 49 10.90 14.71 -3.84
C GLU A 49 10.23 13.39 -4.23
N TRP A 50 9.78 12.61 -3.23
CA TRP A 50 9.23 11.26 -3.43
C TRP A 50 7.87 11.10 -2.74
N PRO A 51 6.77 11.63 -3.33
CA PRO A 51 5.43 11.54 -2.72
C PRO A 51 4.96 10.09 -2.48
N THR A 52 5.26 9.17 -3.39
CA THR A 52 4.88 7.76 -3.25
C THR A 52 5.58 7.10 -2.05
N ARG A 53 6.81 7.48 -1.76
CA ARG A 53 7.55 7.00 -0.60
C ARG A 53 6.94 7.52 0.70
N LEU A 54 6.49 8.77 0.72
CA LEU A 54 5.79 9.34 1.87
C LEU A 54 4.47 8.60 2.12
N ILE A 55 3.69 8.34 1.08
CA ILE A 55 2.44 7.58 1.14
C ILE A 55 2.67 6.18 1.70
N SER A 56 3.76 5.51 1.30
CA SER A 56 4.08 4.15 1.73
C SER A 56 4.38 4.03 3.22
N GLN A 57 4.55 5.14 3.94
CA GLN A 57 4.66 5.15 5.39
C GLN A 57 3.31 4.92 6.09
N GLY A 58 2.21 5.02 5.37
CA GLY A 58 0.87 4.73 5.88
C GLY A 58 0.61 3.24 6.09
N ARG A 59 -0.60 2.92 6.57
CA ARG A 59 -1.03 1.54 6.77
C ARG A 59 -1.45 0.93 5.44
N HIS A 60 -0.79 -0.12 5.01
CA HIS A 60 -1.08 -0.80 3.76
C HIS A 60 -2.40 -1.57 3.88
N LEU A 61 -3.37 -1.24 3.02
CA LEU A 61 -4.71 -1.84 3.05
C LEU A 61 -4.88 -2.96 2.04
N PHE A 62 -4.35 -2.76 0.83
CA PHE A 62 -4.37 -3.80 -0.19
C PHE A 62 -3.32 -3.53 -1.27
N MET A 63 -3.00 -4.58 -2.02
CA MET A 63 -2.14 -4.51 -3.20
C MET A 63 -2.77 -5.34 -4.32
N SER A 64 -2.83 -4.79 -5.53
CA SER A 64 -3.31 -5.49 -6.73
C SER A 64 -2.23 -5.46 -7.79
N VAL A 65 -1.95 -6.62 -8.39
CA VAL A 65 -0.96 -6.77 -9.47
C VAL A 65 -1.68 -7.26 -10.71
N ASP A 66 -1.42 -6.61 -11.86
CA ASP A 66 -2.02 -7.01 -13.13
C ASP A 66 -1.26 -8.19 -13.78
N ASP A 67 -1.68 -8.58 -14.98
CA ASP A 67 -1.19 -9.75 -15.70
C ASP A 67 0.12 -9.57 -16.45
N ARG A 68 0.83 -8.47 -16.29
CA ARG A 68 2.07 -8.18 -17.05
C ARG A 68 3.22 -9.14 -16.71
N CYS A 69 3.28 -9.55 -15.44
CA CYS A 69 4.38 -10.40 -14.92
C CYS A 69 3.89 -11.76 -14.42
N GLY A 70 2.73 -12.24 -14.89
CA GLY A 70 2.15 -13.51 -14.48
C GLY A 70 0.64 -13.37 -14.24
N PRO A 71 -0.03 -14.36 -13.64
CA PRO A 71 -1.45 -14.27 -13.33
C PRO A 71 -1.75 -13.07 -12.42
N PRO A 72 -2.79 -12.28 -12.71
CA PRO A 72 -3.14 -11.14 -11.85
C PRO A 72 -3.58 -11.62 -10.47
N TYR A 73 -3.24 -10.86 -9.43
CA TYR A 73 -3.65 -11.19 -8.06
C TYR A 73 -3.88 -9.93 -7.24
N THR A 74 -4.64 -10.08 -6.15
CA THR A 74 -4.89 -9.00 -5.19
C THR A 74 -4.68 -9.55 -3.78
N VAL A 75 -3.89 -8.83 -2.99
CA VAL A 75 -3.67 -9.14 -1.57
C VAL A 75 -4.42 -8.11 -0.73
N VAL A 76 -5.27 -8.56 0.17
CA VAL A 76 -6.00 -7.70 1.10
C VAL A 76 -5.35 -7.82 2.47
N PHE A 77 -4.78 -6.73 2.96
CA PHE A 77 -4.16 -6.67 4.28
C PHE A 77 -5.16 -6.27 5.37
N ASP A 78 -6.21 -5.52 4.99
CA ASP A 78 -7.27 -5.10 5.89
C ASP A 78 -8.63 -5.42 5.25
N GLU A 79 -9.41 -6.30 5.89
CA GLU A 79 -10.70 -6.77 5.38
C GLU A 79 -11.75 -5.65 5.26
N ASP A 80 -11.61 -4.59 6.06
CA ASP A 80 -12.51 -3.46 6.06
C ASP A 80 -12.15 -2.37 5.03
N TYR A 81 -11.14 -2.60 4.18
CA TYR A 81 -10.67 -1.59 3.23
C TYR A 81 -11.77 -0.98 2.35
N LYS A 82 -12.80 -1.75 2.01
CA LYS A 82 -13.92 -1.26 1.20
C LYS A 82 -14.78 -0.23 1.94
N LYS A 83 -14.88 -0.35 3.25
CA LYS A 83 -15.57 0.62 4.10
C LYS A 83 -14.71 1.87 4.28
N ILE A 84 -13.40 1.69 4.34
CA ILE A 84 -12.42 2.77 4.51
C ILE A 84 -12.30 3.58 3.21
N CYS A 85 -12.25 2.89 2.06
CA CYS A 85 -12.00 3.52 0.76
C CYS A 85 -13.04 3.13 -0.29
N PRO A 86 -14.31 3.53 -0.13
CA PRO A 86 -15.34 3.18 -1.12
C PRO A 86 -15.08 3.75 -2.51
N TRP A 87 -14.31 4.83 -2.60
CA TRP A 87 -13.97 5.45 -3.88
C TRP A 87 -13.05 4.60 -4.77
N THR A 88 -12.41 3.57 -4.22
CA THR A 88 -11.54 2.66 -4.99
C THR A 88 -12.25 1.40 -5.46
N GLU A 89 -13.45 1.13 -4.97
CA GLU A 89 -14.19 -0.10 -5.25
C GLU A 89 -14.41 -0.38 -6.75
N PRO A 90 -14.77 0.59 -7.59
CA PRO A 90 -14.94 0.34 -9.03
C PRO A 90 -13.67 -0.14 -9.72
N GLN A 91 -12.51 0.24 -9.22
CA GLN A 91 -11.21 -0.18 -9.77
C GLN A 91 -10.84 -1.60 -9.35
N ILE A 92 -11.36 -2.05 -8.23
CA ILE A 92 -11.14 -3.40 -7.70
C ILE A 92 -12.12 -4.39 -8.32
N ALA A 93 -13.36 -3.96 -8.57
CA ALA A 93 -14.44 -4.80 -9.09
C ALA A 93 -14.13 -5.44 -10.45
N GLY A 94 -13.19 -4.89 -11.21
CA GLY A 94 -12.73 -5.48 -12.47
C GLY A 94 -11.68 -6.59 -12.32
N LYS A 95 -11.21 -6.86 -11.10
CA LYS A 95 -10.21 -7.90 -10.84
C LYS A 95 -10.89 -9.22 -10.53
N ILE A 96 -10.52 -10.27 -11.28
CA ILE A 96 -11.02 -11.63 -11.02
C ILE A 96 -10.28 -12.18 -9.81
N TRP A 97 -11.05 -12.51 -8.77
CA TRP A 97 -10.54 -13.14 -7.57
C TRP A 97 -10.74 -14.64 -7.67
N SER A 98 -9.69 -15.43 -7.58
CA SER A 98 -9.78 -16.91 -7.49
C SER A 98 -9.08 -17.39 -6.22
N GLU A 99 -9.49 -18.56 -5.71
CA GLU A 99 -8.87 -19.19 -4.53
C GLU A 99 -7.39 -19.46 -4.79
N GLU A 100 -7.03 -19.93 -5.98
CA GLU A 100 -5.64 -20.19 -6.36
C GLU A 100 -4.79 -18.93 -6.35
N MET A 101 -5.33 -17.81 -6.84
CA MET A 101 -4.66 -16.52 -6.80
C MET A 101 -4.51 -16.00 -5.37
N THR A 102 -5.51 -16.25 -4.52
CA THR A 102 -5.47 -15.88 -3.10
C THR A 102 -4.33 -16.60 -2.40
N ASP A 103 -4.20 -17.91 -2.59
CA ASP A 103 -3.17 -18.73 -1.96
C ASP A 103 -1.77 -18.28 -2.42
N ALA A 104 -1.59 -18.04 -3.71
CA ALA A 104 -0.33 -17.54 -4.26
C ALA A 104 0.04 -16.16 -3.68
N ALA A 105 -0.93 -15.27 -3.55
CA ALA A 105 -0.72 -13.93 -2.99
C ALA A 105 -0.36 -14.00 -1.50
N VAL A 106 -1.00 -14.89 -0.75
CA VAL A 106 -0.70 -15.12 0.67
C VAL A 106 0.74 -15.66 0.83
N GLU A 107 1.16 -16.58 -0.02
CA GLU A 107 2.54 -17.10 -0.02
C GLU A 107 3.57 -16.00 -0.28
N VAL A 108 3.32 -15.14 -1.27
CA VAL A 108 4.20 -14.01 -1.60
C VAL A 108 4.28 -13.06 -0.41
N PHE A 109 3.15 -12.74 0.20
CA PHE A 109 3.09 -11.86 1.39
C PHE A 109 3.86 -12.47 2.56
N ALA A 110 3.63 -13.74 2.87
CA ALA A 110 4.34 -14.45 3.94
C ALA A 110 5.85 -14.46 3.71
N SER A 111 6.27 -14.67 2.46
CA SER A 111 7.68 -14.63 2.05
C SER A 111 8.31 -13.26 2.27
N GLU A 112 7.61 -12.19 1.90
CA GLU A 112 8.07 -10.81 2.12
C GLU A 112 8.19 -10.48 3.61
N GLU A 113 7.21 -10.87 4.41
CA GLU A 113 7.24 -10.68 5.86
C GLU A 113 8.41 -11.42 6.51
N ASN A 114 8.66 -12.67 6.13
CA ASN A 114 9.81 -13.44 6.58
C ASN A 114 11.13 -12.76 6.22
N ASN A 115 11.23 -12.23 5.02
CA ASN A 115 12.42 -11.50 4.57
C ASN A 115 12.63 -10.21 5.40
N ARG A 116 11.57 -9.49 5.71
CA ARG A 116 11.63 -8.30 6.57
C ARG A 116 12.08 -8.64 7.98
N GLU A 117 11.54 -9.71 8.57
CA GLU A 117 11.92 -10.19 9.89
C GLU A 117 13.39 -10.60 9.93
N GLN A 118 13.87 -11.32 8.92
CA GLN A 118 15.28 -11.71 8.81
C GLN A 118 16.20 -10.49 8.70
N ARG A 119 15.81 -9.47 7.94
CA ARG A 119 16.57 -8.23 7.82
C ARG A 119 16.64 -7.48 9.14
N ARG A 120 15.53 -7.42 9.87
CA ARG A 120 15.46 -6.79 11.21
C ARG A 120 16.35 -7.54 12.21
N ALA A 121 16.31 -8.87 12.21
CA ALA A 121 17.14 -9.70 13.06
C ALA A 121 18.63 -9.50 12.77
N LYS A 122 19.04 -9.47 11.50
CA LYS A 122 20.42 -9.20 11.10
C LYS A 122 20.88 -7.80 11.51
N LYS A 123 20.02 -6.81 11.35
CA LYS A 123 20.32 -5.43 11.77
C LYS A 123 20.50 -5.33 13.28
N ALA A 124 19.62 -5.97 14.06
CA ALA A 124 19.70 -6.00 15.51
C ALA A 124 20.99 -6.68 15.99
N GLN A 125 21.41 -7.78 15.35
CA GLN A 125 22.68 -8.45 15.65
C GLN A 125 23.90 -7.57 15.34
N ARG A 126 23.87 -6.83 14.24
CA ARG A 126 24.95 -5.89 13.88
C ARG A 126 25.07 -4.75 14.88
N GLU A 127 23.95 -4.18 15.29
CA GLU A 127 23.90 -3.12 16.31
C GLU A 127 24.40 -3.62 17.66
N LYS A 128 24.04 -4.85 18.04
CA LYS A 128 24.49 -5.49 19.28
C LYS A 128 26.00 -5.73 19.28
N LYS A 129 26.59 -6.16 18.15
CA LYS A 129 28.04 -6.33 18.00
C LYS A 129 28.80 -5.00 18.06
N LYS A 130 28.22 -3.93 17.56
CA LYS A 130 28.82 -2.59 17.60
C LYS A 130 28.82 -1.96 18.99
N SER A 131 27.91 -2.38 19.88
CA SER A 131 27.82 -1.87 21.24
C SER A 131 28.68 -2.65 22.25
N GLU A 132 29.30 -3.75 21.83
CA GLU A 132 30.30 -4.48 22.57
C GLU A 132 31.71 -3.94 22.23
#